data_cf81176d383d6c1ad1a242026ed92104
#
_entry.id   cf81176d383d6c1ad1a242026ed92104
#
_cell.length_a   1.000
_cell.length_b   1.000
_cell.length_c   1.000
_cell.angle_alpha   90.00
_cell.angle_beta   90.00
_cell.angle_gamma   90.00
#
_symmetry.space_group_name_H-M   'P 1'
#
loop_
_entity.id
_entity.type
_entity.pdbx_description
1 polymer ?
#
loop_
_entity_poly.entity_id
_entity_poly.type
_entity_poly.pdbx_seq_one_letter_code
_entity_poly.pdbx_strand_id
1 'polypeptide(L)'
;IQTMFHEDITSAPGSVSQVRESTNVLMQIAKGMGVSIFIVGHVTKEGNVAGPRVLEHMVDTVLYFEGDRHASYRILRAVKNRFGSTNEIGVFEMCNTGLEEVKNPSEYMLNGRPEDASGSVVACSMEGTRPILVEIQALVCQSNFGIPRRTAVGTDFNRVNLLMAVLEKKVGLRLAASDAYVNIAGGMKMTEPAIDLGICLAIVSSAKDIVIPDNVMVFGEVGLSGEIRAVNMAGQRVQEAKKLGFGTVVLPEVCRASVGKVEGINLVYVSQIRDAIGYIMKK
;
A
#
# COMPACT_ATOMS: atom_id res chain seq x y z
N ILE A 1 24.65 -15.01 5.31
CA ILE A 1 25.25 -15.81 4.22
C ILE A 1 26.53 -15.17 3.65
N GLN A 2 26.59 -13.84 3.57
CA GLN A 2 27.73 -13.11 2.98
C GLN A 2 29.05 -13.26 3.77
N THR A 3 29.01 -13.72 4.99
CA THR A 3 30.17 -13.96 5.84
C THR A 3 30.69 -15.42 5.77
N MET A 4 29.96 -16.29 5.07
CA MET A 4 30.36 -17.68 4.90
C MET A 4 31.49 -17.81 3.87
N PHE A 5 32.39 -18.75 4.11
CA PHE A 5 33.55 -19.02 3.29
C PHE A 5 33.64 -20.52 2.99
N HIS A 6 33.86 -20.85 1.72
CA HIS A 6 34.13 -22.21 1.25
C HIS A 6 35.59 -22.29 0.78
N GLU A 7 36.36 -23.20 1.33
CA GLU A 7 37.81 -23.28 1.11
C GLU A 7 38.21 -23.57 -0.34
N ASP A 8 37.39 -24.30 -1.07
CA ASP A 8 37.66 -24.66 -2.46
C ASP A 8 37.44 -23.51 -3.47
N ILE A 9 36.98 -22.33 -3.00
CA ILE A 9 36.70 -21.17 -3.84
C ILE A 9 37.67 -20.04 -3.48
N THR A 10 38.42 -19.58 -4.45
CA THR A 10 39.47 -18.58 -4.27
C THR A 10 38.97 -17.13 -4.12
N SER A 11 37.68 -16.89 -4.37
CA SER A 11 37.09 -15.54 -4.26
C SER A 11 36.82 -15.16 -2.81
N ALA A 12 36.79 -13.85 -2.53
CA ALA A 12 36.58 -13.31 -1.18
C ALA A 12 35.16 -13.66 -0.65
N PRO A 13 35.01 -13.76 0.71
CA PRO A 13 33.71 -13.90 1.35
C PRO A 13 32.72 -12.85 0.86
N GLY A 14 31.45 -13.22 0.68
CA GLY A 14 30.40 -12.33 0.15
C GLY A 14 30.38 -12.18 -1.38
N SER A 15 31.36 -12.75 -2.10
CA SER A 15 31.31 -12.83 -3.56
C SER A 15 30.19 -13.76 -4.03
N VAL A 16 29.72 -13.56 -5.27
CA VAL A 16 28.64 -14.37 -5.87
C VAL A 16 28.94 -15.86 -5.83
N SER A 17 30.19 -16.24 -6.15
CA SER A 17 30.65 -17.65 -6.14
C SER A 17 30.62 -18.25 -4.75
N GLN A 18 31.13 -17.53 -3.74
CA GLN A 18 31.11 -17.98 -2.35
C GLN A 18 29.68 -18.15 -1.82
N VAL A 19 28.82 -17.15 -2.04
CA VAL A 19 27.42 -17.20 -1.63
C VAL A 19 26.68 -18.36 -2.30
N ARG A 20 26.92 -18.57 -3.60
CA ARG A 20 26.29 -19.64 -4.36
C ARG A 20 26.69 -21.02 -3.82
N GLU A 21 27.98 -21.25 -3.62
CA GLU A 21 28.46 -22.56 -3.18
C GLU A 21 28.08 -22.85 -1.73
N SER A 22 28.24 -21.89 -0.84
CA SER A 22 27.74 -22.03 0.54
C SER A 22 26.25 -22.38 0.58
N THR A 23 25.44 -21.78 -0.32
CA THR A 23 24.01 -22.10 -0.42
C THR A 23 23.77 -23.50 -0.96
N ASN A 24 24.55 -23.96 -1.95
CA ASN A 24 24.47 -25.33 -2.47
C ASN A 24 24.70 -26.37 -1.37
N VAL A 25 25.73 -26.17 -0.55
CA VAL A 25 26.04 -27.06 0.58
C VAL A 25 24.88 -27.07 1.59
N LEU A 26 24.37 -25.89 1.97
CA LEU A 26 23.25 -25.80 2.90
C LEU A 26 21.97 -26.49 2.34
N MET A 27 21.70 -26.35 1.05
CA MET A 27 20.57 -27.02 0.40
C MET A 27 20.76 -28.56 0.37
N GLN A 28 21.97 -29.05 0.15
CA GLN A 28 22.23 -30.49 0.22
C GLN A 28 22.01 -31.04 1.62
N ILE A 29 22.48 -30.32 2.66
CA ILE A 29 22.23 -30.65 4.05
C ILE A 29 20.73 -30.66 4.35
N ALA A 30 20.01 -29.59 3.96
CA ALA A 30 18.57 -29.49 4.18
C ALA A 30 17.81 -30.68 3.60
N LYS A 31 18.11 -31.05 2.34
CA LYS A 31 17.45 -32.17 1.64
C LYS A 31 17.90 -33.53 2.17
N GLY A 32 19.18 -33.70 2.47
CA GLY A 32 19.71 -34.96 2.95
C GLY A 32 19.30 -35.34 4.37
N MET A 33 19.12 -34.32 5.22
CA MET A 33 18.78 -34.51 6.64
C MET A 33 17.30 -34.18 6.94
N GLY A 34 16.53 -33.66 5.98
CA GLY A 34 15.13 -33.29 6.18
C GLY A 34 14.94 -32.11 7.16
N VAL A 35 15.91 -31.20 7.23
CA VAL A 35 15.86 -30.03 8.14
C VAL A 35 15.54 -28.75 7.40
N SER A 36 14.82 -27.84 8.04
CA SER A 36 14.57 -26.50 7.51
C SER A 36 15.74 -25.59 7.81
N ILE A 37 16.23 -24.88 6.78
CA ILE A 37 17.35 -23.92 6.92
C ILE A 37 16.89 -22.53 6.53
N PHE A 38 17.08 -21.55 7.41
CA PHE A 38 16.88 -20.15 7.15
C PHE A 38 18.20 -19.49 6.80
N ILE A 39 18.27 -18.89 5.60
CA ILE A 39 19.44 -18.17 5.12
C ILE A 39 19.15 -16.68 5.20
N VAL A 40 19.85 -15.99 6.09
CA VAL A 40 19.73 -14.52 6.22
C VAL A 40 20.75 -13.85 5.32
N GLY A 41 20.31 -12.93 4.49
CA GLY A 41 21.12 -12.13 3.60
C GLY A 41 20.75 -10.66 3.63
N HIS A 42 21.70 -9.79 3.28
CA HIS A 42 21.48 -8.34 3.18
C HIS A 42 21.31 -7.92 1.71
N VAL A 43 20.35 -7.05 1.45
CA VAL A 43 20.17 -6.37 0.16
C VAL A 43 20.72 -4.95 0.29
N THR A 44 21.63 -4.52 -0.62
CA THR A 44 22.10 -3.14 -0.64
C THR A 44 21.05 -2.20 -1.22
N LYS A 45 21.10 -0.91 -0.85
CA LYS A 45 20.15 0.13 -1.31
C LYS A 45 20.08 0.28 -2.83
N GLU A 46 21.11 -0.13 -3.55
CA GLU A 46 21.22 -0.01 -5.01
C GLU A 46 20.73 -1.25 -5.76
N GLY A 47 20.26 -2.28 -5.07
CA GLY A 47 19.72 -3.51 -5.69
C GLY A 47 20.76 -4.32 -6.49
N ASN A 48 22.03 -3.92 -6.48
CA ASN A 48 23.11 -4.44 -7.34
C ASN A 48 24.09 -5.39 -6.67
N VAL A 49 23.89 -5.79 -5.43
CA VAL A 49 24.74 -6.83 -4.85
C VAL A 49 24.30 -8.19 -5.37
N ALA A 50 25.18 -8.77 -6.16
CA ALA A 50 25.00 -10.01 -6.90
C ALA A 50 24.64 -11.25 -6.05
N GLY A 51 24.71 -11.19 -4.73
CA GLY A 51 24.42 -12.30 -3.82
C GLY A 51 22.93 -12.64 -3.68
N PRO A 52 22.04 -11.73 -3.29
CA PRO A 52 20.63 -12.06 -3.00
C PRO A 52 19.85 -12.60 -4.20
N ARG A 53 19.98 -12.01 -5.39
CA ARG A 53 19.28 -12.48 -6.60
C ARG A 53 19.67 -13.89 -7.02
N VAL A 54 20.91 -14.28 -6.82
CA VAL A 54 21.35 -15.67 -7.10
C VAL A 54 20.65 -16.65 -6.15
N LEU A 55 20.49 -16.27 -4.88
CA LEU A 55 19.80 -17.09 -3.88
C LEU A 55 18.31 -17.28 -4.19
N GLU A 56 17.65 -16.26 -4.70
CA GLU A 56 16.21 -16.31 -5.05
C GLU A 56 15.89 -17.45 -6.01
N HIS A 57 16.80 -17.77 -6.93
CA HIS A 57 16.60 -18.87 -7.87
C HIS A 57 16.88 -20.25 -7.23
N MET A 58 17.71 -20.30 -6.22
CA MET A 58 18.17 -21.55 -5.60
C MET A 58 17.24 -22.07 -4.50
N VAL A 59 16.74 -21.18 -3.65
CA VAL A 59 15.93 -21.53 -2.47
C VAL A 59 14.44 -21.74 -2.81
N ASP A 60 13.72 -22.42 -1.93
CA ASP A 60 12.30 -22.73 -2.14
C ASP A 60 11.38 -21.56 -1.79
N THR A 61 11.75 -20.78 -0.80
CA THR A 61 10.98 -19.60 -0.34
C THR A 61 11.92 -18.41 -0.17
N VAL A 62 11.46 -17.24 -0.61
CA VAL A 62 12.14 -15.96 -0.43
C VAL A 62 11.20 -15.00 0.29
N LEU A 63 11.64 -14.50 1.41
CA LEU A 63 10.95 -13.52 2.23
C LEU A 63 11.76 -12.22 2.25
N TYR A 64 11.12 -11.10 1.90
CA TYR A 64 11.68 -9.78 2.05
C TYR A 64 11.19 -9.16 3.34
N PHE A 65 12.14 -8.61 4.09
CA PHE A 65 11.89 -7.86 5.30
C PHE A 65 12.06 -6.38 4.98
N GLU A 66 10.94 -5.71 4.77
CA GLU A 66 10.87 -4.32 4.29
C GLU A 66 10.56 -3.38 5.47
N GLY A 67 11.09 -2.17 5.43
CA GLY A 67 10.75 -1.13 6.40
C GLY A 67 11.46 0.18 6.10
N ASP A 68 10.79 1.29 6.35
CA ASP A 68 11.41 2.61 6.32
C ASP A 68 12.15 2.87 7.63
N ARG A 69 13.22 3.67 7.58
CA ARG A 69 14.00 4.05 8.77
C ARG A 69 13.21 4.92 9.75
N HIS A 70 12.19 5.60 9.24
CA HIS A 70 11.34 6.52 10.01
C HIS A 70 10.02 5.89 10.44
N ALA A 71 9.69 4.70 9.93
CA ALA A 71 8.48 3.97 10.31
C ALA A 71 8.77 2.94 11.40
N SER A 72 7.92 2.87 12.41
CA SER A 72 8.01 1.89 13.52
C SER A 72 7.67 0.47 13.06
N TYR A 73 6.95 0.31 11.96
CA TYR A 73 6.56 -1.01 11.45
C TYR A 73 7.57 -1.61 10.46
N ARG A 74 7.47 -2.93 10.31
CA ARG A 74 8.19 -3.74 9.33
C ARG A 74 7.23 -4.68 8.65
N ILE A 75 7.42 -4.90 7.35
CA ILE A 75 6.61 -5.83 6.55
C ILE A 75 7.47 -7.01 6.17
N LEU A 76 7.00 -8.21 6.44
CA LEU A 76 7.56 -9.45 5.93
C LEU A 76 6.72 -9.90 4.74
N ARG A 77 7.31 -9.87 3.55
CA ARG A 77 6.64 -10.19 2.29
C ARG A 77 7.22 -11.44 1.65
N ALA A 78 6.37 -12.39 1.28
CA ALA A 78 6.76 -13.50 0.45
C ALA A 78 6.90 -13.05 -1.01
N VAL A 79 8.11 -13.19 -1.59
CA VAL A 79 8.41 -12.86 -2.99
C VAL A 79 8.44 -14.12 -3.86
N LYS A 80 8.83 -15.24 -3.27
CA LYS A 80 8.82 -16.56 -3.88
C LYS A 80 8.38 -17.60 -2.85
N ASN A 81 7.52 -18.50 -3.26
CA ASN A 81 7.13 -19.66 -2.46
C ASN A 81 6.76 -20.82 -3.40
N ARG A 82 7.56 -21.89 -3.43
CA ARG A 82 7.31 -23.05 -4.28
C ARG A 82 6.11 -23.87 -3.84
N PHE A 83 5.75 -23.81 -2.57
CA PHE A 83 4.78 -24.70 -1.95
C PHE A 83 3.51 -23.98 -1.47
N GLY A 84 3.37 -22.68 -1.76
CA GLY A 84 2.22 -21.91 -1.33
C GLY A 84 2.11 -20.55 -2.00
N SER A 85 1.20 -19.75 -1.47
CA SER A 85 0.94 -18.38 -1.95
C SER A 85 2.10 -17.43 -1.60
N THR A 86 2.33 -16.45 -2.46
CA THR A 86 3.20 -15.29 -2.19
C THR A 86 2.41 -14.04 -1.82
N ASN A 87 1.07 -14.17 -1.74
CA ASN A 87 0.18 -13.02 -1.54
C ASN A 87 -0.02 -12.65 -0.07
N GLU A 88 0.64 -13.34 0.85
CA GLU A 88 0.51 -13.06 2.28
C GLU A 88 1.64 -12.17 2.78
N ILE A 89 1.29 -11.28 3.71
CA ILE A 89 2.24 -10.43 4.40
C ILE A 89 2.09 -10.55 5.92
N GLY A 90 3.21 -10.42 6.64
CA GLY A 90 3.25 -10.17 8.07
C GLY A 90 3.58 -8.72 8.35
N VAL A 91 2.84 -8.07 9.23
CA VAL A 91 3.14 -6.71 9.69
C VAL A 91 3.60 -6.76 11.13
N PHE A 92 4.73 -6.14 11.42
CA PHE A 92 5.36 -6.11 12.74
C PHE A 92 5.67 -4.67 13.14
N GLU A 93 5.61 -4.39 14.43
CA GLU A 93 6.08 -3.13 15.01
C GLU A 93 7.42 -3.33 15.71
N MET A 94 8.30 -2.35 15.60
CA MET A 94 9.58 -2.33 16.30
C MET A 94 9.39 -1.68 17.68
N CYS A 95 9.29 -2.53 18.69
CA CYS A 95 9.18 -2.10 20.10
C CYS A 95 10.54 -2.16 20.80
N ASN A 96 10.61 -1.61 22.02
CA ASN A 96 11.83 -1.71 22.85
C ASN A 96 12.18 -3.17 23.22
N THR A 97 11.18 -4.05 23.21
CA THR A 97 11.29 -5.50 23.44
C THR A 97 11.70 -6.29 22.21
N GLY A 98 11.70 -5.66 21.02
CA GLY A 98 11.96 -6.29 19.73
C GLY A 98 10.80 -6.13 18.76
N LEU A 99 10.67 -7.06 17.82
CA LEU A 99 9.57 -7.08 16.84
C LEU A 99 8.34 -7.75 17.45
N GLU A 100 7.22 -7.04 17.42
CA GLU A 100 5.91 -7.54 17.84
C GLU A 100 4.95 -7.60 16.66
N GLU A 101 4.10 -8.63 16.58
CA GLU A 101 3.12 -8.78 15.51
C GLU A 101 2.02 -7.73 15.63
N VAL A 102 1.75 -7.00 14.53
CA VAL A 102 0.59 -6.12 14.41
C VAL A 102 -0.61 -6.94 13.94
N LYS A 103 -1.46 -7.33 14.86
CA LYS A 103 -2.64 -8.19 14.58
C LYS A 103 -3.63 -7.52 13.63
N ASN A 104 -3.83 -6.21 13.78
CA ASN A 104 -4.71 -5.41 12.92
C ASN A 104 -3.98 -4.19 12.34
N PRO A 105 -3.33 -4.32 11.17
CA PRO A 105 -2.63 -3.21 10.53
C PRO A 105 -3.52 -2.02 10.19
N SER A 106 -4.79 -2.26 9.82
CA SER A 106 -5.73 -1.18 9.51
C SER A 106 -6.00 -0.29 10.73
N GLU A 107 -6.24 -0.90 11.89
CA GLU A 107 -6.44 -0.17 13.16
C GLU A 107 -5.18 0.64 13.54
N TYR A 108 -4.02 0.04 13.38
CA TYR A 108 -2.74 0.71 13.61
C TYR A 108 -2.55 1.93 12.68
N MET A 109 -2.85 1.78 11.37
CA MET A 109 -2.69 2.85 10.38
C MET A 109 -3.69 4.00 10.54
N LEU A 110 -4.84 3.74 11.15
CA LEU A 110 -5.87 4.76 11.42
C LEU A 110 -5.72 5.42 12.79
N ASN A 111 -4.78 4.97 13.61
CA ASN A 111 -4.55 5.55 14.93
C ASN A 111 -4.02 6.99 14.81
N GLY A 112 -4.62 7.90 15.59
CA GLY A 112 -4.25 9.32 15.58
C GLY A 112 -4.83 10.12 14.41
N ARG A 113 -5.79 9.57 13.65
CA ARG A 113 -6.52 10.30 12.63
C ARG A 113 -7.25 11.51 13.25
N PRO A 114 -7.13 12.72 12.65
CA PRO A 114 -7.87 13.89 13.14
C PRO A 114 -9.37 13.71 12.87
N GLU A 115 -10.18 14.06 13.85
CA GLU A 115 -11.64 14.15 13.69
C GLU A 115 -12.01 15.47 12.99
N ASP A 116 -13.08 15.44 12.18
CA ASP A 116 -13.65 16.61 11.50
C ASP A 116 -12.64 17.46 10.70
N ALA A 117 -11.61 16.85 10.11
CA ALA A 117 -10.62 17.54 9.30
C ALA A 117 -10.93 17.43 7.80
N SER A 118 -10.92 18.56 7.09
CA SER A 118 -10.95 18.55 5.63
C SER A 118 -9.63 18.00 5.07
N GLY A 119 -9.69 17.33 3.92
CA GLY A 119 -8.52 16.73 3.28
C GLY A 119 -8.14 15.34 3.79
N SER A 120 -8.88 14.74 4.72
CA SER A 120 -8.66 13.39 5.23
C SER A 120 -9.72 12.42 4.72
N VAL A 121 -9.30 11.27 4.18
CA VAL A 121 -10.17 10.21 3.66
C VAL A 121 -9.60 8.85 4.02
N VAL A 122 -10.43 7.92 4.45
CA VAL A 122 -10.02 6.52 4.60
C VAL A 122 -10.27 5.75 3.32
N ALA A 123 -9.22 5.13 2.79
CA ALA A 123 -9.28 4.23 1.65
C ALA A 123 -8.83 2.82 2.02
N CYS A 124 -9.20 1.84 1.19
CA CYS A 124 -8.75 0.46 1.36
C CYS A 124 -7.86 0.04 0.20
N SER A 125 -6.62 -0.33 0.53
CA SER A 125 -5.66 -1.00 -0.36
C SER A 125 -5.60 -2.49 -0.06
N MET A 126 -5.17 -3.29 -1.04
CA MET A 126 -4.81 -4.70 -0.82
C MET A 126 -3.29 -4.86 -0.83
N GLU A 127 -2.79 -5.47 0.22
CA GLU A 127 -1.42 -5.95 0.25
C GLU A 127 -1.43 -7.48 0.21
N GLY A 128 -1.18 -8.01 -0.99
CA GLY A 128 -1.43 -9.42 -1.28
C GLY A 128 -2.92 -9.77 -1.20
N THR A 129 -3.31 -10.61 -0.26
CA THR A 129 -4.72 -10.97 0.02
C THR A 129 -5.30 -10.21 1.21
N ARG A 130 -4.52 -9.37 1.88
CA ARG A 130 -4.94 -8.68 3.09
C ARG A 130 -5.43 -7.26 2.79
N PRO A 131 -6.68 -6.92 3.11
CA PRO A 131 -7.14 -5.54 3.04
C PRO A 131 -6.49 -4.72 4.15
N ILE A 132 -5.99 -3.53 3.80
CA ILE A 132 -5.43 -2.56 4.74
C ILE A 132 -6.12 -1.22 4.52
N LEU A 133 -6.76 -0.72 5.57
CA LEU A 133 -7.32 0.61 5.55
C LEU A 133 -6.22 1.62 5.89
N VAL A 134 -6.15 2.68 5.10
CA VAL A 134 -5.17 3.74 5.25
C VAL A 134 -5.85 5.10 5.18
N GLU A 135 -5.35 6.05 5.95
CA GLU A 135 -5.74 7.43 5.82
C GLU A 135 -4.94 8.08 4.69
N ILE A 136 -5.66 8.73 3.78
CA ILE A 136 -5.11 9.58 2.72
C ILE A 136 -5.36 11.03 3.13
N GLN A 137 -4.29 11.79 3.25
CA GLN A 137 -4.32 13.20 3.57
C GLN A 137 -3.95 14.01 2.33
N ALA A 138 -4.69 15.07 2.05
CA ALA A 138 -4.37 16.04 1.02
C ALA A 138 -4.45 17.46 1.57
N LEU A 139 -3.49 18.29 1.18
CA LEU A 139 -3.51 19.72 1.43
C LEU A 139 -3.41 20.44 0.09
N VAL A 140 -4.42 21.22 -0.23
CA VAL A 140 -4.49 22.05 -1.44
C VAL A 140 -4.57 23.50 -1.03
N CYS A 141 -3.64 24.32 -1.49
CA CYS A 141 -3.62 25.75 -1.22
C CYS A 141 -3.25 26.54 -2.47
N GLN A 142 -3.56 27.84 -2.50
CA GLN A 142 -3.20 28.70 -3.61
C GLN A 142 -1.67 28.85 -3.68
N SER A 143 -1.09 28.65 -4.87
CA SER A 143 0.33 28.86 -5.07
C SER A 143 0.69 30.33 -5.13
N ASN A 144 1.63 30.75 -4.29
CA ASN A 144 2.11 32.12 -4.23
C ASN A 144 3.38 32.36 -5.05
N PHE A 145 3.97 31.33 -5.68
CA PHE A 145 5.28 31.37 -6.32
C PHE A 145 5.26 31.20 -7.85
N GLY A 146 4.11 31.32 -8.49
CA GLY A 146 3.96 31.25 -9.94
C GLY A 146 4.03 29.83 -10.55
N ILE A 147 4.81 28.90 -9.98
CA ILE A 147 4.87 27.49 -10.39
C ILE A 147 4.32 26.62 -9.24
N PRO A 148 3.16 25.97 -9.45
CA PRO A 148 2.54 25.14 -8.43
C PRO A 148 3.45 23.98 -8.01
N ARG A 149 3.57 23.78 -6.70
CA ARG A 149 4.31 22.67 -6.10
C ARG A 149 3.38 21.49 -5.89
N ARG A 150 3.85 20.31 -6.23
CA ARG A 150 3.11 19.08 -6.00
C ARG A 150 4.02 18.08 -5.33
N THR A 151 3.52 17.39 -4.30
CA THR A 151 4.27 16.41 -3.54
C THR A 151 3.38 15.23 -3.25
N ALA A 152 3.93 14.02 -3.39
CA ALA A 152 3.27 12.78 -3.01
C ALA A 152 4.20 11.98 -2.10
N VAL A 153 3.70 11.59 -0.94
CA VAL A 153 4.38 10.74 0.02
C VAL A 153 3.56 9.48 0.23
N GLY A 154 4.19 8.33 0.17
CA GLY A 154 3.51 7.04 0.30
C GLY A 154 2.74 6.57 -0.94
N THR A 155 2.69 7.36 -2.02
CA THR A 155 2.07 6.97 -3.30
C THR A 155 2.86 7.50 -4.50
N ASP A 156 2.47 7.11 -5.71
CA ASP A 156 3.15 7.54 -6.94
C ASP A 156 2.84 8.99 -7.30
N PHE A 157 3.89 9.80 -7.47
CA PHE A 157 3.78 11.22 -7.82
C PHE A 157 3.08 11.46 -9.16
N ASN A 158 3.39 10.65 -10.19
CA ASN A 158 2.79 10.80 -11.51
C ASN A 158 1.31 10.44 -11.48
N ARG A 159 0.94 9.43 -10.66
CA ARG A 159 -0.47 9.07 -10.47
C ARG A 159 -1.27 10.22 -9.84
N VAL A 160 -0.74 10.87 -8.82
CA VAL A 160 -1.39 12.04 -8.20
C VAL A 160 -1.58 13.16 -9.22
N ASN A 161 -0.57 13.48 -10.03
CA ASN A 161 -0.68 14.50 -11.07
C ASN A 161 -1.75 14.18 -12.12
N LEU A 162 -1.84 12.91 -12.51
CA LEU A 162 -2.83 12.43 -13.45
C LEU A 162 -4.26 12.57 -12.87
N LEU A 163 -4.46 12.18 -11.61
CA LEU A 163 -5.74 12.32 -10.92
C LEU A 163 -6.15 13.80 -10.75
N MET A 164 -5.20 14.69 -10.46
CA MET A 164 -5.45 16.15 -10.43
C MET A 164 -5.92 16.67 -11.80
N ALA A 165 -5.31 16.22 -12.90
CA ALA A 165 -5.74 16.60 -14.25
C ALA A 165 -7.17 16.08 -14.57
N VAL A 166 -7.53 14.88 -14.09
CA VAL A 166 -8.90 14.34 -14.19
C VAL A 166 -9.88 15.21 -13.41
N LEU A 167 -9.57 15.56 -12.16
CA LEU A 167 -10.39 16.44 -11.33
C LEU A 167 -10.60 17.81 -12.00
N GLU A 168 -9.54 18.38 -12.54
CA GLU A 168 -9.61 19.66 -13.25
C GLU A 168 -10.53 19.58 -14.48
N LYS A 169 -10.27 18.61 -15.37
CA LYS A 169 -10.98 18.50 -16.64
C LYS A 169 -12.40 17.95 -16.51
N LYS A 170 -12.62 16.97 -15.61
CA LYS A 170 -13.92 16.27 -15.51
C LYS A 170 -14.82 16.82 -14.42
N VAL A 171 -14.26 17.36 -13.35
CA VAL A 171 -15.03 17.91 -12.23
C VAL A 171 -15.13 19.43 -12.30
N GLY A 172 -14.17 20.08 -12.96
CA GLY A 172 -14.11 21.54 -13.09
C GLY A 172 -13.45 22.24 -11.89
N LEU A 173 -12.63 21.51 -11.12
CA LEU A 173 -11.83 22.10 -10.06
C LEU A 173 -10.70 22.94 -10.68
N ARG A 174 -10.40 24.09 -10.08
CA ARG A 174 -9.29 24.96 -10.50
C ARG A 174 -8.03 24.60 -9.70
N LEU A 175 -7.29 23.60 -10.18
CA LEU A 175 -6.08 23.10 -9.50
C LEU A 175 -4.78 23.54 -10.19
N ALA A 176 -4.86 24.10 -11.40
CA ALA A 176 -3.67 24.50 -12.20
C ALA A 176 -2.77 25.50 -11.48
N ALA A 177 -3.35 26.40 -10.65
CA ALA A 177 -2.61 27.40 -9.88
C ALA A 177 -2.52 27.06 -8.38
N SER A 178 -2.74 25.81 -8.00
CA SER A 178 -2.73 25.39 -6.60
C SER A 178 -1.54 24.48 -6.31
N ASP A 179 -0.90 24.71 -5.17
CA ASP A 179 0.00 23.74 -4.56
C ASP A 179 -0.84 22.57 -4.01
N ALA A 180 -0.32 21.35 -4.17
CA ALA A 180 -0.99 20.16 -3.69
C ALA A 180 0.01 19.18 -3.05
N TYR A 181 -0.32 18.74 -1.86
CA TYR A 181 0.47 17.79 -1.08
C TYR A 181 -0.45 16.60 -0.75
N VAL A 182 -0.02 15.40 -1.12
CA VAL A 182 -0.75 14.15 -0.81
C VAL A 182 0.15 13.26 0.02
N ASN A 183 -0.36 12.75 1.12
CA ASN A 183 0.34 11.88 2.04
C ASN A 183 -0.51 10.67 2.40
N ILE A 184 0.06 9.48 2.32
CA ILE A 184 -0.52 8.28 2.93
C ILE A 184 0.00 8.22 4.36
N ALA A 185 -0.90 8.34 5.33
CA ALA A 185 -0.54 8.28 6.74
C ALA A 185 0.03 6.91 7.13
N GLY A 186 0.84 6.87 8.19
CA GLY A 186 1.46 5.65 8.68
C GLY A 186 2.74 5.23 7.94
N GLY A 187 3.18 5.99 6.89
CA GLY A 187 4.46 5.78 6.20
C GLY A 187 4.51 4.56 5.26
N MET A 188 3.40 3.87 5.02
CA MET A 188 3.34 2.77 4.03
C MET A 188 3.32 3.32 2.60
N LYS A 189 4.00 2.61 1.71
CA LYS A 189 3.93 2.92 0.28
C LYS A 189 2.81 2.12 -0.37
N MET A 190 1.78 2.82 -0.83
CA MET A 190 0.61 2.25 -1.50
C MET A 190 0.66 2.58 -2.99
N THR A 191 0.71 1.55 -3.83
CA THR A 191 0.78 1.70 -5.29
C THR A 191 -0.44 1.12 -6.00
N GLU A 192 -1.35 0.51 -5.25
CA GLU A 192 -2.57 -0.09 -5.81
C GLU A 192 -3.54 1.00 -6.29
N PRO A 193 -4.05 0.93 -7.55
CA PRO A 193 -4.98 1.92 -8.10
C PRO A 193 -6.31 2.03 -7.33
N ALA A 194 -6.67 1.06 -6.51
CA ALA A 194 -7.88 1.11 -5.69
C ALA A 194 -7.96 2.32 -4.75
N ILE A 195 -6.82 2.96 -4.41
CA ILE A 195 -6.78 4.17 -3.57
C ILE A 195 -7.05 5.47 -4.35
N ASP A 196 -7.14 5.44 -5.68
CA ASP A 196 -7.32 6.63 -6.50
C ASP A 196 -8.54 7.45 -6.11
N LEU A 197 -9.67 6.77 -5.88
CA LEU A 197 -10.89 7.43 -5.42
C LEU A 197 -10.67 8.18 -4.12
N GLY A 198 -9.93 7.58 -3.17
CA GLY A 198 -9.56 8.22 -1.92
C GLY A 198 -8.67 9.45 -2.14
N ILE A 199 -7.66 9.36 -3.01
CA ILE A 199 -6.79 10.49 -3.36
C ILE A 199 -7.61 11.63 -3.97
N CYS A 200 -8.50 11.32 -4.93
CA CYS A 200 -9.37 12.32 -5.55
C CYS A 200 -10.25 13.01 -4.52
N LEU A 201 -10.89 12.24 -3.64
CA LEU A 201 -11.81 12.79 -2.63
C LEU A 201 -11.08 13.58 -1.56
N ALA A 202 -9.88 13.19 -1.14
CA ALA A 202 -9.03 13.97 -0.24
C ALA A 202 -8.65 15.34 -0.86
N ILE A 203 -8.25 15.35 -2.14
CA ILE A 203 -7.95 16.59 -2.87
C ILE A 203 -9.18 17.49 -2.98
N VAL A 204 -10.34 16.93 -3.31
CA VAL A 204 -11.60 17.68 -3.39
C VAL A 204 -12.02 18.25 -2.04
N SER A 205 -11.93 17.42 -1.00
CA SER A 205 -12.23 17.78 0.39
C SER A 205 -11.38 18.97 0.84
N SER A 206 -10.06 18.90 0.64
CA SER A 206 -9.15 19.99 0.97
C SER A 206 -9.38 21.25 0.12
N ALA A 207 -9.55 21.10 -1.21
CA ALA A 207 -9.72 22.24 -2.10
C ALA A 207 -11.03 23.01 -1.86
N LYS A 208 -12.04 22.37 -1.30
CA LYS A 208 -13.36 22.95 -0.99
C LYS A 208 -13.60 23.17 0.49
N ASP A 209 -12.65 22.78 1.34
CA ASP A 209 -12.75 22.79 2.80
C ASP A 209 -14.01 22.08 3.33
N ILE A 210 -14.24 20.87 2.80
CA ILE A 210 -15.41 20.04 3.15
C ILE A 210 -14.92 18.81 3.90
N VAL A 211 -15.43 18.60 5.11
CA VAL A 211 -15.13 17.40 5.91
C VAL A 211 -15.84 16.19 5.34
N ILE A 212 -15.10 15.09 5.17
CA ILE A 212 -15.67 13.78 4.85
C ILE A 212 -15.91 13.04 6.16
N PRO A 213 -17.15 12.54 6.40
CA PRO A 213 -17.45 11.89 7.68
C PRO A 213 -16.51 10.73 8.00
N ASP A 214 -16.10 10.60 9.26
CA ASP A 214 -15.12 9.63 9.73
C ASP A 214 -15.54 8.16 9.54
N ASN A 215 -16.85 7.92 9.47
CA ASN A 215 -17.43 6.60 9.26
C ASN A 215 -17.55 6.21 7.77
N VAL A 216 -16.93 6.99 6.85
CA VAL A 216 -16.91 6.71 5.40
C VAL A 216 -15.56 6.14 4.99
N MET A 217 -15.57 5.00 4.32
CA MET A 217 -14.41 4.41 3.65
C MET A 217 -14.66 4.36 2.15
N VAL A 218 -13.61 4.54 1.34
CA VAL A 218 -13.75 4.57 -0.11
C VAL A 218 -12.71 3.68 -0.79
N PHE A 219 -13.06 3.14 -1.96
CA PHE A 219 -12.09 2.53 -2.86
C PHE A 219 -12.59 2.51 -4.31
N GLY A 220 -11.66 2.53 -5.25
CA GLY A 220 -11.94 2.44 -6.69
C GLY A 220 -10.79 3.04 -7.51
N GLU A 221 -10.49 2.44 -8.65
CA GLU A 221 -9.57 3.01 -9.62
C GLU A 221 -10.29 4.12 -10.40
N VAL A 222 -9.60 5.24 -10.64
CA VAL A 222 -10.14 6.37 -11.41
C VAL A 222 -9.48 6.42 -12.79
N GLY A 223 -10.30 6.27 -13.84
CA GLY A 223 -9.83 6.38 -15.22
C GLY A 223 -9.77 7.82 -15.71
N LEU A 224 -9.13 8.04 -16.87
CA LEU A 224 -8.91 9.37 -17.46
C LEU A 224 -10.20 10.08 -17.90
N SER A 225 -11.29 9.33 -18.14
CA SER A 225 -12.60 9.89 -18.44
C SER A 225 -13.40 10.26 -17.20
N GLY A 226 -12.86 9.99 -16.00
CA GLY A 226 -13.51 10.16 -14.71
C GLY A 226 -14.38 8.99 -14.29
N GLU A 227 -14.33 7.88 -15.04
CA GLU A 227 -15.03 6.64 -14.69
C GLU A 227 -14.38 5.96 -13.47
N ILE A 228 -15.19 5.31 -12.66
CA ILE A 228 -14.73 4.50 -11.53
C ILE A 228 -14.72 3.03 -11.95
N ARG A 229 -13.53 2.44 -11.96
CA ARG A 229 -13.27 1.09 -12.45
C ARG A 229 -13.31 0.06 -11.33
N ALA A 230 -13.56 -1.18 -11.72
CA ALA A 230 -13.52 -2.32 -10.82
C ALA A 230 -12.13 -2.49 -10.18
N VAL A 231 -12.16 -2.98 -8.96
CA VAL A 231 -10.95 -3.41 -8.23
C VAL A 231 -11.13 -4.82 -7.73
N ASN A 232 -10.02 -5.52 -7.56
CA ASN A 232 -10.03 -6.89 -7.06
C ASN A 232 -10.49 -6.95 -5.60
N MET A 233 -11.07 -8.09 -5.21
CA MET A 233 -11.40 -8.41 -3.80
C MET A 233 -12.31 -7.36 -3.12
N ALA A 234 -13.23 -6.76 -3.88
CA ALA A 234 -14.12 -5.71 -3.37
C ALA A 234 -14.92 -6.16 -2.13
N GLY A 235 -15.39 -7.40 -2.10
CA GLY A 235 -16.08 -7.97 -0.95
C GLY A 235 -15.24 -8.00 0.33
N GLN A 236 -13.95 -8.36 0.22
CA GLN A 236 -13.04 -8.40 1.37
C GLN A 236 -12.78 -7.00 1.94
N ARG A 237 -12.65 -5.98 1.07
CA ARG A 237 -12.50 -4.57 1.46
C ARG A 237 -13.70 -4.10 2.26
N VAL A 238 -14.90 -4.43 1.82
CA VAL A 238 -16.16 -4.10 2.51
C VAL A 238 -16.24 -4.81 3.86
N GLN A 239 -15.85 -6.08 3.94
CA GLN A 239 -15.85 -6.82 5.21
C GLN A 239 -14.86 -6.23 6.22
N GLU A 240 -13.67 -5.81 5.78
CA GLU A 240 -12.71 -5.15 6.65
C GLU A 240 -13.23 -3.80 7.16
N ALA A 241 -13.85 -2.99 6.29
CA ALA A 241 -14.49 -1.75 6.70
C ALA A 241 -15.58 -1.98 7.77
N LYS A 242 -16.43 -2.98 7.55
CA LYS A 242 -17.47 -3.36 8.50
C LYS A 242 -16.89 -3.80 9.84
N LYS A 243 -15.84 -4.63 9.82
CA LYS A 243 -15.14 -5.12 11.02
C LYS A 243 -14.58 -3.97 11.86
N LEU A 244 -14.11 -2.90 11.21
CA LEU A 244 -13.56 -1.71 11.85
C LEU A 244 -14.62 -0.64 12.18
N GLY A 245 -15.92 -0.95 12.02
CA GLY A 245 -17.01 -0.07 12.44
C GLY A 245 -17.38 1.03 11.46
N PHE A 246 -16.88 1.00 10.20
CA PHE A 246 -17.32 1.96 9.20
C PHE A 246 -18.79 1.75 8.85
N GLY A 247 -19.54 2.85 8.80
CA GLY A 247 -20.98 2.83 8.50
C GLY A 247 -21.29 2.92 7.01
N THR A 248 -20.36 3.41 6.19
CA THR A 248 -20.56 3.60 4.75
C THR A 248 -19.31 3.26 3.96
N VAL A 249 -19.51 2.60 2.82
CA VAL A 249 -18.45 2.36 1.82
C VAL A 249 -18.88 2.95 0.47
N VAL A 250 -18.06 3.81 -0.11
CA VAL A 250 -18.21 4.30 -1.48
C VAL A 250 -17.32 3.47 -2.40
N LEU A 251 -17.91 2.80 -3.39
CA LEU A 251 -17.24 1.79 -4.19
C LEU A 251 -17.74 1.78 -5.65
N PRO A 252 -16.97 1.15 -6.57
CA PRO A 252 -17.36 1.10 -7.98
C PRO A 252 -18.68 0.36 -8.20
N GLU A 253 -19.57 0.94 -9.03
CA GLU A 253 -20.84 0.29 -9.43
C GLU A 253 -20.62 -1.10 -10.03
N VAL A 254 -19.55 -1.28 -10.82
CA VAL A 254 -19.22 -2.54 -11.46
C VAL A 254 -18.86 -3.66 -10.48
N CYS A 255 -18.55 -3.34 -9.22
CA CYS A 255 -18.29 -4.32 -8.16
C CYS A 255 -19.58 -4.82 -7.46
N ARG A 256 -20.78 -4.29 -7.80
CA ARG A 256 -22.06 -4.63 -7.15
C ARG A 256 -22.32 -6.13 -7.10
N ALA A 257 -22.12 -6.81 -8.23
CA ALA A 257 -22.37 -8.25 -8.31
C ALA A 257 -21.40 -9.08 -7.47
N SER A 258 -20.13 -8.66 -7.37
CA SER A 258 -19.09 -9.38 -6.62
C SER A 258 -19.15 -9.14 -5.11
N VAL A 259 -19.69 -8.00 -4.66
CA VAL A 259 -19.85 -7.68 -3.23
C VAL A 259 -21.13 -8.30 -2.66
N GLY A 260 -22.21 -8.31 -3.44
CA GLY A 260 -23.50 -8.81 -3.00
C GLY A 260 -24.15 -7.93 -1.89
N LYS A 261 -25.05 -8.54 -1.12
CA LYS A 261 -25.66 -7.88 0.05
C LYS A 261 -24.76 -8.02 1.27
N VAL A 262 -24.45 -6.91 1.93
CA VAL A 262 -23.75 -6.88 3.21
C VAL A 262 -24.61 -6.10 4.20
N GLU A 263 -25.11 -6.79 5.23
CA GLU A 263 -25.91 -6.16 6.27
C GLU A 263 -25.06 -5.32 7.22
N GLY A 264 -25.63 -4.26 7.79
CA GLY A 264 -25.00 -3.42 8.81
C GLY A 264 -23.97 -2.41 8.27
N ILE A 265 -23.87 -2.25 6.95
CA ILE A 265 -23.06 -1.21 6.31
C ILE A 265 -23.77 -0.66 5.07
N ASN A 266 -23.72 0.65 4.88
CA ASN A 266 -24.32 1.31 3.71
C ASN A 266 -23.34 1.25 2.53
N LEU A 267 -23.77 0.70 1.38
CA LEU A 267 -22.96 0.59 0.17
C LEU A 267 -23.42 1.62 -0.86
N VAL A 268 -22.56 2.59 -1.15
CA VAL A 268 -22.78 3.65 -2.12
C VAL A 268 -22.01 3.35 -3.39
N TYR A 269 -22.71 2.86 -4.39
CA TYR A 269 -22.14 2.50 -5.66
C TYR A 269 -22.04 3.70 -6.60
N VAL A 270 -20.87 3.91 -7.19
CA VAL A 270 -20.59 5.06 -8.06
C VAL A 270 -19.94 4.61 -9.38
N SER A 271 -20.35 5.25 -10.48
CA SER A 271 -19.81 4.99 -11.81
C SER A 271 -18.84 6.07 -12.28
N GLN A 272 -18.99 7.29 -11.76
CA GLN A 272 -18.19 8.45 -12.11
C GLN A 272 -17.67 9.14 -10.86
N ILE A 273 -16.52 9.79 -10.97
CA ILE A 273 -15.95 10.57 -9.88
C ILE A 273 -16.90 11.69 -9.40
N ARG A 274 -17.72 12.25 -10.30
CA ARG A 274 -18.73 13.25 -9.96
C ARG A 274 -19.80 12.70 -9.03
N ASP A 275 -20.18 11.44 -9.18
CA ASP A 275 -21.18 10.78 -8.32
C ASP A 275 -20.66 10.65 -6.90
N ALA A 276 -19.40 10.22 -6.76
CA ALA A 276 -18.73 10.11 -5.45
C ALA A 276 -18.62 11.48 -4.76
N ILE A 277 -18.20 12.51 -5.49
CA ILE A 277 -18.12 13.89 -4.98
C ILE A 277 -19.51 14.39 -4.60
N GLY A 278 -20.53 14.17 -5.45
CA GLY A 278 -21.90 14.57 -5.19
C GLY A 278 -22.48 13.91 -3.94
N TYR A 279 -22.12 12.67 -3.65
CA TYR A 279 -22.54 11.98 -2.42
C TYR A 279 -21.94 12.64 -1.17
N ILE A 280 -20.63 12.94 -1.19
CA ILE A 280 -19.92 13.53 -0.05
C ILE A 280 -20.38 14.97 0.20
N MET A 281 -20.64 15.73 -0.86
CA MET A 281 -21.09 17.14 -0.75
C MET A 281 -22.54 17.31 -0.30
N LYS A 282 -23.37 16.24 -0.29
CA LYS A 282 -24.78 16.30 0.15
C LYS A 282 -24.97 16.06 1.65
N LYS A 283 -23.92 15.69 2.35
CA LYS A 283 -23.89 15.52 3.81
C LYS A 283 -23.28 16.73 4.50
#